data_f58ccad76975caca6cc76a90d68ddc11
#
_entry.id   f58ccad76975caca6cc76a90d68ddc11
#
_cell.length_a   1.000
_cell.length_b   1.000
_cell.length_c   1.000
_cell.angle_alpha   90.00
_cell.angle_beta   90.00
_cell.angle_gamma   90.00
#
_symmetry.space_group_name_H-M   'P 1'
#
loop_
_entity.id
_entity.type
_entity.pdbx_description
1 polymer ?
#
loop_
_entity_poly.entity_id
_entity_poly.type
_entity_poly.pdbx_seq_one_letter_code
_entity_poly.pdbx_strand_id
1 'polypeptide(L)'
;KVLLLDEPLAALDLKMRKDMQIELKEMHRKLGITFIYVTHDQEEALTLSDTIIVMNEGKIQQIGTPTDIYNEPQNSFVADFIGESNILNGKMVKDRLVEFVGHEFECVDEGFGENVDVDVVVRPEDIYIMNRLEGAQFTAKVKSCTFKGVHYEMFVDTDKGYELMIQDYNAFEPESEVGLIIRPADIQVMHKERTCNTFEGEIVDETHVKFLGETFECLPQSGFEAGEKVKVEVAFSKVDLIDHPEEGMLSGDVYFLLYKGDHYHLTIMTDDGDHIWVDTNDIWDKGDLVGINIAPQDIKIVK
;
A
#
# COMPACT_ATOMS: atom_id res chain seq x y z
N LYS A 1 -25.67 -6.06 27.11
CA LYS A 1 -25.64 -7.33 26.36
C LYS A 1 -24.88 -7.08 25.06
N VAL A 2 -24.11 -8.06 24.59
CA VAL A 2 -23.32 -8.00 23.37
C VAL A 2 -23.70 -9.19 22.50
N LEU A 3 -23.80 -8.99 21.18
CA LEU A 3 -23.93 -10.04 20.19
C LEU A 3 -22.62 -10.12 19.40
N LEU A 4 -22.09 -11.33 19.26
CA LEU A 4 -20.88 -11.61 18.46
C LEU A 4 -21.31 -12.29 17.17
N LEU A 5 -20.85 -11.78 16.04
CA LEU A 5 -21.12 -12.29 14.70
C LEU A 5 -19.78 -12.48 13.99
N ASP A 6 -19.46 -13.70 13.64
CA ASP A 6 -18.22 -14.06 12.94
C ASP A 6 -18.56 -14.48 11.51
N GLU A 7 -18.19 -13.66 10.54
CA GLU A 7 -18.45 -13.81 9.11
C GLU A 7 -19.88 -14.26 8.75
N PRO A 8 -20.95 -13.65 9.31
CA PRO A 8 -22.28 -14.21 9.24
C PRO A 8 -22.91 -14.22 7.84
N LEU A 9 -22.38 -13.43 6.90
CA LEU A 9 -22.91 -13.31 5.55
C LEU A 9 -22.00 -13.95 4.48
N ALA A 10 -20.85 -14.53 4.85
CA ALA A 10 -19.85 -15.04 3.91
C ALA A 10 -20.41 -16.13 2.94
N ALA A 11 -21.37 -16.93 3.37
CA ALA A 11 -21.93 -18.01 2.56
C ALA A 11 -23.10 -17.57 1.65
N LEU A 12 -23.49 -16.30 1.65
CA LEU A 12 -24.64 -15.79 0.92
C LEU A 12 -24.24 -15.23 -0.45
N ASP A 13 -25.13 -15.37 -1.43
CA ASP A 13 -25.02 -14.67 -2.71
C ASP A 13 -25.17 -13.14 -2.54
N LEU A 14 -24.72 -12.37 -3.53
CA LEU A 14 -24.68 -10.91 -3.46
C LEU A 14 -26.04 -10.28 -3.13
N LYS A 15 -27.14 -10.81 -3.70
CA LYS A 15 -28.47 -10.24 -3.47
C LYS A 15 -28.95 -10.53 -2.06
N MET A 16 -28.85 -11.78 -1.62
CA MET A 16 -29.22 -12.19 -0.26
C MET A 16 -28.35 -11.47 0.78
N ARG A 17 -27.07 -11.27 0.49
CA ARG A 17 -26.16 -10.53 1.37
C ARG A 17 -26.66 -9.10 1.60
N LYS A 18 -27.00 -8.36 0.54
CA LYS A 18 -27.55 -6.99 0.65
C LYS A 18 -28.87 -6.92 1.44
N ASP A 19 -29.77 -7.88 1.20
CA ASP A 19 -31.02 -7.96 1.94
C ASP A 19 -30.76 -8.22 3.44
N MET A 20 -29.83 -9.14 3.76
CA MET A 20 -29.48 -9.45 5.14
C MET A 20 -28.70 -8.33 5.87
N GLN A 21 -27.91 -7.54 5.16
CA GLN A 21 -27.28 -6.34 5.73
C GLN A 21 -28.33 -5.35 6.24
N ILE A 22 -29.39 -5.14 5.47
CA ILE A 22 -30.51 -4.26 5.89
C ILE A 22 -31.21 -4.82 7.13
N GLU A 23 -31.52 -6.12 7.14
CA GLU A 23 -32.18 -6.78 8.29
C GLU A 23 -31.32 -6.73 9.56
N LEU A 24 -30.01 -6.94 9.45
CA LEU A 24 -29.07 -6.85 10.58
C LEU A 24 -29.02 -5.42 11.14
N LYS A 25 -29.00 -4.41 10.29
CA LYS A 25 -29.00 -3.00 10.71
C LYS A 25 -30.29 -2.62 11.43
N GLU A 26 -31.43 -3.11 10.91
CA GLU A 26 -32.72 -2.93 11.60
C GLU A 26 -32.79 -3.68 12.93
N MET A 27 -32.28 -4.92 12.99
CA MET A 27 -32.23 -5.71 14.22
C MET A 27 -31.36 -5.01 15.27
N HIS A 28 -30.18 -4.52 14.90
CA HIS A 28 -29.30 -3.73 15.79
C HIS A 28 -30.05 -2.53 16.36
N ARG A 29 -30.74 -1.75 15.51
CA ARG A 29 -31.51 -0.60 15.92
C ARG A 29 -32.65 -0.95 16.87
N LYS A 30 -33.37 -2.05 16.61
CA LYS A 30 -34.47 -2.53 17.44
C LYS A 30 -34.04 -3.06 18.80
N LEU A 31 -32.91 -3.76 18.86
CA LEU A 31 -32.39 -4.39 20.07
C LEU A 31 -31.65 -3.39 20.99
N GLY A 32 -30.99 -2.39 20.42
CA GLY A 32 -30.21 -1.40 21.16
C GLY A 32 -29.07 -1.99 21.98
N ILE A 33 -28.45 -3.10 21.51
CA ILE A 33 -27.30 -3.75 22.14
C ILE A 33 -26.09 -3.63 21.24
N THR A 34 -24.90 -3.78 21.79
CA THR A 34 -23.66 -3.76 21.01
C THR A 34 -23.55 -5.01 20.15
N PHE A 35 -23.27 -4.84 18.87
CA PHE A 35 -22.87 -5.91 17.96
C PHE A 35 -21.35 -5.83 17.74
N ILE A 36 -20.66 -6.94 17.84
CA ILE A 36 -19.28 -7.12 17.37
C ILE A 36 -19.37 -8.00 16.14
N TYR A 37 -19.00 -7.44 15.01
CA TYR A 37 -19.13 -8.04 13.68
C TYR A 37 -17.74 -8.23 13.09
N VAL A 38 -17.34 -9.47 12.85
CA VAL A 38 -16.07 -9.81 12.19
C VAL A 38 -16.36 -10.13 10.73
N THR A 39 -15.66 -9.50 9.83
CA THR A 39 -15.78 -9.72 8.37
C THR A 39 -14.47 -9.39 7.67
N HIS A 40 -14.24 -10.00 6.53
CA HIS A 40 -13.20 -9.62 5.58
C HIS A 40 -13.80 -8.82 4.38
N ASP A 41 -15.13 -8.62 4.37
CA ASP A 41 -15.83 -7.84 3.34
C ASP A 41 -15.86 -6.36 3.73
N GLN A 42 -15.20 -5.54 2.92
CA GLN A 42 -15.04 -4.10 3.14
C GLN A 42 -16.39 -3.38 3.04
N GLU A 43 -17.26 -3.76 2.09
CA GLU A 43 -18.59 -3.17 1.90
C GLU A 43 -19.45 -3.41 3.15
N GLU A 44 -19.37 -4.61 3.74
CA GLU A 44 -20.05 -4.93 5.00
C GLU A 44 -19.57 -4.04 6.15
N ALA A 45 -18.25 -3.93 6.32
CA ALA A 45 -17.66 -3.12 7.38
C ALA A 45 -18.07 -1.65 7.26
N LEU A 46 -17.95 -1.06 6.07
CA LEU A 46 -18.31 0.35 5.82
C LEU A 46 -19.80 0.61 5.96
N THR A 47 -20.66 -0.35 5.58
CA THR A 47 -22.11 -0.16 5.57
C THR A 47 -22.76 -0.40 6.92
N LEU A 48 -22.31 -1.42 7.68
CA LEU A 48 -22.99 -1.88 8.88
C LEU A 48 -22.48 -1.25 10.18
N SER A 49 -21.23 -0.80 10.21
CA SER A 49 -20.56 -0.42 11.45
C SER A 49 -20.73 1.06 11.80
N ASP A 50 -20.79 1.38 13.10
CA ASP A 50 -20.60 2.71 13.63
C ASP A 50 -19.11 3.00 13.89
N THR A 51 -18.34 1.94 14.20
CA THR A 51 -16.89 1.98 14.40
C THR A 51 -16.26 0.76 13.75
N ILE A 52 -15.20 0.98 13.00
CA ILE A 52 -14.40 -0.06 12.35
C ILE A 52 -13.06 -0.20 13.08
N ILE A 53 -12.62 -1.43 13.27
CA ILE A 53 -11.29 -1.78 13.75
C ILE A 53 -10.61 -2.58 12.63
N VAL A 54 -9.65 -1.96 11.95
CA VAL A 54 -8.83 -2.67 10.96
C VAL A 54 -7.70 -3.39 11.66
N MET A 55 -7.55 -4.68 11.38
CA MET A 55 -6.52 -5.54 11.98
C MET A 55 -5.68 -6.20 10.90
N ASN A 56 -4.39 -6.33 11.16
CA ASN A 56 -3.45 -7.12 10.37
C ASN A 56 -2.47 -7.82 11.31
N GLU A 57 -2.18 -9.12 11.10
CA GLU A 57 -1.26 -9.92 11.91
C GLU A 57 -1.51 -9.83 13.43
N GLY A 58 -2.78 -9.80 13.82
CA GLY A 58 -3.17 -9.70 15.24
C GLY A 58 -2.95 -8.31 15.86
N LYS A 59 -2.52 -7.32 15.09
CA LYS A 59 -2.32 -5.93 15.52
C LYS A 59 -3.42 -5.04 14.96
N ILE A 60 -3.85 -4.08 15.77
CA ILE A 60 -4.77 -3.03 15.32
C ILE A 60 -3.99 -2.04 14.47
N GLN A 61 -4.46 -1.82 13.23
CA GLN A 61 -3.89 -0.85 12.29
C GLN A 61 -4.56 0.51 12.43
N GLN A 62 -5.88 0.53 12.54
CA GLN A 62 -6.65 1.76 12.73
C GLN A 62 -8.00 1.48 13.39
N ILE A 63 -8.49 2.45 14.16
CA ILE A 63 -9.85 2.48 14.70
C ILE A 63 -10.47 3.82 14.29
N GLY A 64 -11.68 3.81 13.74
CA GLY A 64 -12.38 5.02 13.34
C GLY A 64 -13.81 4.76 12.89
N THR A 65 -14.52 5.84 12.53
CA THR A 65 -15.78 5.72 11.81
C THR A 65 -15.54 5.20 10.39
N PRO A 66 -16.56 4.66 9.70
CA PRO A 66 -16.43 4.29 8.28
C PRO A 66 -15.82 5.40 7.41
N THR A 67 -16.23 6.64 7.64
CA THR A 67 -15.75 7.81 6.92
C THR A 67 -14.27 8.09 7.21
N ASP A 68 -13.86 8.01 8.48
CA ASP A 68 -12.45 8.23 8.85
C ASP A 68 -11.53 7.16 8.26
N ILE A 69 -11.96 5.88 8.31
CA ILE A 69 -11.18 4.76 7.76
C ILE A 69 -11.01 4.86 6.24
N TYR A 70 -12.05 5.33 5.54
CA TYR A 70 -12.03 5.47 4.08
C TYR A 70 -11.27 6.71 3.62
N ASN A 71 -11.53 7.87 4.24
CA ASN A 71 -11.01 9.17 3.79
C ASN A 71 -9.65 9.53 4.43
N GLU A 72 -9.33 8.99 5.61
CA GLU A 72 -8.13 9.32 6.36
C GLU A 72 -7.41 8.05 6.84
N PRO A 73 -7.00 7.15 5.91
CA PRO A 73 -6.26 5.95 6.29
C PRO A 73 -4.92 6.33 6.94
N GLN A 74 -4.55 5.64 8.02
CA GLN A 74 -3.32 5.92 8.76
C GLN A 74 -2.07 5.35 8.09
N ASN A 75 -2.23 4.32 7.25
CA ASN A 75 -1.14 3.71 6.50
C ASN A 75 -1.62 3.09 5.19
N SER A 76 -0.68 2.71 4.34
CA SER A 76 -0.93 2.14 3.02
C SER A 76 -1.72 0.83 3.07
N PHE A 77 -1.51 0.01 4.12
CA PHE A 77 -2.29 -1.22 4.31
C PHE A 77 -3.78 -0.92 4.50
N VAL A 78 -4.13 0.05 5.34
CA VAL A 78 -5.54 0.44 5.56
C VAL A 78 -6.14 1.02 4.29
N ALA A 79 -5.39 1.87 3.57
CA ALA A 79 -5.84 2.49 2.33
C ALA A 79 -6.18 1.44 1.26
N ASP A 80 -5.29 0.46 1.06
CA ASP A 80 -5.44 -0.65 0.11
C ASP A 80 -6.53 -1.64 0.54
N PHE A 81 -6.57 -1.96 1.84
CA PHE A 81 -7.53 -2.93 2.37
C PHE A 81 -8.99 -2.44 2.31
N ILE A 82 -9.26 -1.14 2.44
CA ILE A 82 -10.63 -0.60 2.54
C ILE A 82 -11.26 -0.26 1.19
N GLY A 83 -10.50 -0.17 0.13
CA GLY A 83 -11.03 0.14 -1.20
C GLY A 83 -9.93 0.37 -2.21
N GLU A 84 -10.30 0.33 -3.47
CA GLU A 84 -9.37 0.61 -4.55
C GLU A 84 -8.74 1.99 -4.38
N SER A 85 -7.42 2.07 -4.58
CA SER A 85 -6.64 3.29 -4.32
C SER A 85 -5.45 3.38 -5.26
N ASN A 86 -5.13 4.59 -5.69
CA ASN A 86 -3.80 4.88 -6.19
C ASN A 86 -2.94 5.24 -4.98
N ILE A 87 -2.02 4.36 -4.60
CA ILE A 87 -1.09 4.58 -3.49
C ILE A 87 0.30 4.81 -4.08
N LEU A 88 0.82 6.01 -3.91
CA LEU A 88 1.95 6.53 -4.65
C LEU A 88 3.05 6.99 -3.69
N ASN A 89 4.29 6.89 -4.14
CA ASN A 89 5.38 7.56 -3.45
C ASN A 89 5.29 9.07 -3.70
N GLY A 90 5.43 9.85 -2.65
CA GLY A 90 5.42 11.31 -2.73
C GLY A 90 6.44 11.94 -1.80
N LYS A 91 6.55 13.25 -1.92
CA LYS A 91 7.38 14.09 -1.05
C LYS A 91 6.57 15.29 -0.60
N MET A 92 6.39 15.47 0.69
CA MET A 92 5.87 16.71 1.24
C MET A 92 6.92 17.80 1.05
N VAL A 93 6.72 18.69 0.09
CA VAL A 93 7.65 19.81 -0.21
C VAL A 93 7.63 20.81 0.95
N LYS A 94 6.43 21.13 1.42
CA LYS A 94 6.11 21.95 2.60
C LYS A 94 4.65 21.75 2.96
N ASP A 95 4.21 22.31 4.05
CA ASP A 95 2.79 22.31 4.42
C ASP A 95 1.90 22.72 3.25
N ARG A 96 0.89 21.91 2.98
CA ARG A 96 -0.10 22.08 1.90
C ARG A 96 0.46 22.00 0.48
N LEU A 97 1.65 21.41 0.31
CA LEU A 97 2.23 21.19 -1.02
C LEU A 97 2.97 19.86 -1.04
N VAL A 98 2.48 18.92 -1.84
CA VAL A 98 3.06 17.58 -2.02
C VAL A 98 3.43 17.34 -3.46
N GLU A 99 4.58 16.71 -3.70
CA GLU A 99 5.01 16.23 -5.01
C GLU A 99 4.74 14.72 -5.11
N PHE A 100 4.07 14.31 -6.16
CA PHE A 100 3.91 12.90 -6.55
C PHE A 100 3.62 12.82 -8.05
N VAL A 101 3.76 11.65 -8.67
CA VAL A 101 3.67 11.42 -10.12
C VAL A 101 4.45 12.45 -10.96
N GLY A 102 5.53 13.01 -10.40
CA GLY A 102 6.39 13.99 -11.04
C GLY A 102 5.81 15.40 -11.15
N HIS A 103 4.76 15.72 -10.40
CA HIS A 103 4.11 17.04 -10.36
C HIS A 103 3.87 17.49 -8.91
N GLU A 104 3.83 18.81 -8.69
CA GLU A 104 3.47 19.40 -7.40
C GLU A 104 1.96 19.68 -7.33
N PHE A 105 1.34 19.32 -6.21
CA PHE A 105 -0.08 19.52 -5.96
C PHE A 105 -0.29 20.23 -4.63
N GLU A 106 -1.24 21.17 -4.62
CA GLU A 106 -1.77 21.67 -3.36
C GLU A 106 -2.56 20.57 -2.66
N CYS A 107 -2.40 20.41 -1.34
CA CYS A 107 -3.16 19.51 -0.50
C CYS A 107 -3.66 20.24 0.77
N VAL A 108 -4.45 19.56 1.59
CA VAL A 108 -4.95 20.12 2.86
C VAL A 108 -4.04 19.78 4.05
N ASP A 109 -3.15 18.83 3.89
CA ASP A 109 -2.32 18.27 4.96
C ASP A 109 -1.19 19.20 5.38
N GLU A 110 -0.90 19.22 6.68
CA GLU A 110 0.17 20.02 7.31
C GLU A 110 0.84 19.21 8.42
N GLY A 111 2.03 19.66 8.84
CA GLY A 111 2.76 19.08 9.98
C GLY A 111 3.63 17.87 9.65
N PHE A 112 3.82 17.52 8.37
CA PHE A 112 4.71 16.44 7.93
C PHE A 112 6.19 16.85 7.92
N GLY A 113 6.48 18.16 7.88
CA GLY A 113 7.81 18.70 7.69
C GLY A 113 8.10 19.05 6.22
N GLU A 114 9.29 19.64 5.97
CA GLU A 114 9.70 20.03 4.62
C GLU A 114 10.62 18.98 3.99
N ASN A 115 10.38 18.66 2.72
CA ASN A 115 11.14 17.69 1.91
C ASN A 115 11.16 16.26 2.53
N VAL A 116 10.05 15.86 3.15
CA VAL A 116 9.89 14.55 3.78
C VAL A 116 9.21 13.57 2.82
N ASP A 117 9.75 12.36 2.71
CA ASP A 117 9.13 11.28 1.93
C ASP A 117 7.85 10.81 2.61
N VAL A 118 6.78 10.69 1.81
CA VAL A 118 5.43 10.34 2.26
C VAL A 118 4.81 9.31 1.31
N ASP A 119 3.75 8.67 1.76
CA ASP A 119 2.82 7.97 0.90
C ASP A 119 1.64 8.89 0.58
N VAL A 120 1.22 8.89 -0.67
CA VAL A 120 0.06 9.68 -1.14
C VAL A 120 -1.01 8.71 -1.62
N VAL A 121 -2.24 8.91 -1.15
CA VAL A 121 -3.41 8.15 -1.58
C VAL A 121 -4.36 9.07 -2.33
N VAL A 122 -4.77 8.62 -3.51
CA VAL A 122 -5.85 9.26 -4.29
C VAL A 122 -6.82 8.18 -4.73
N ARG A 123 -8.09 8.35 -4.38
CA ARG A 123 -9.12 7.40 -4.79
C ARG A 123 -9.37 7.50 -6.29
N PRO A 124 -9.65 6.39 -6.98
CA PRO A 124 -9.89 6.40 -8.43
C PRO A 124 -11.03 7.33 -8.87
N GLU A 125 -12.08 7.45 -8.06
CA GLU A 125 -13.23 8.34 -8.29
C GLU A 125 -12.94 9.83 -8.06
N ASP A 126 -11.82 10.15 -7.41
CA ASP A 126 -11.40 11.51 -7.06
C ASP A 126 -10.41 12.10 -8.07
N ILE A 127 -10.03 11.35 -9.11
CA ILE A 127 -9.25 11.83 -10.23
C ILE A 127 -10.21 12.26 -11.35
N TYR A 128 -10.33 13.56 -11.56
CA TYR A 128 -11.20 14.14 -12.60
C TYR A 128 -10.53 14.06 -13.96
N ILE A 129 -11.12 13.31 -14.87
CA ILE A 129 -10.64 13.11 -16.25
C ILE A 129 -11.43 13.97 -17.25
N MET A 130 -10.76 14.55 -18.21
CA MET A 130 -11.38 15.41 -19.25
C MET A 130 -10.74 15.23 -20.61
N ASN A 131 -11.54 15.38 -21.69
CA ASN A 131 -11.05 15.31 -23.09
C ASN A 131 -10.21 16.53 -23.52
N ARG A 132 -10.16 17.58 -22.73
CA ARG A 132 -9.38 18.79 -23.02
C ARG A 132 -8.12 18.82 -22.14
N LEU A 133 -7.02 19.25 -22.72
CA LEU A 133 -5.74 19.39 -21.99
C LEU A 133 -5.60 20.78 -21.35
N GLU A 134 -6.31 21.78 -21.87
CA GLU A 134 -6.29 23.12 -21.31
C GLU A 134 -6.97 23.19 -19.95
N GLY A 135 -6.24 23.67 -18.95
CA GLY A 135 -6.68 23.74 -17.56
C GLY A 135 -6.48 22.46 -16.75
N ALA A 136 -5.90 21.42 -17.34
CA ALA A 136 -5.48 20.24 -16.60
C ALA A 136 -4.24 20.54 -15.74
N GLN A 137 -4.10 19.86 -14.61
CA GLN A 137 -2.90 19.92 -13.78
C GLN A 137 -1.77 19.10 -14.41
N PHE A 138 -2.10 17.94 -14.99
CA PHE A 138 -1.19 17.09 -15.74
C PHE A 138 -1.97 16.33 -16.83
N THR A 139 -1.25 15.60 -17.67
CA THR A 139 -1.84 14.87 -18.79
C THR A 139 -1.54 13.38 -18.69
N ALA A 140 -2.39 12.58 -19.30
CA ALA A 140 -2.19 11.15 -19.39
C ALA A 140 -2.76 10.59 -20.71
N LYS A 141 -2.40 9.34 -21.00
CA LYS A 141 -2.90 8.57 -22.12
C LYS A 141 -3.73 7.40 -21.60
N VAL A 142 -4.95 7.24 -22.09
CA VAL A 142 -5.83 6.14 -21.70
C VAL A 142 -5.26 4.83 -22.24
N LYS A 143 -4.92 3.90 -21.36
CA LYS A 143 -4.42 2.56 -21.66
C LYS A 143 -5.56 1.56 -21.87
N SER A 144 -6.55 1.60 -20.98
CA SER A 144 -7.74 0.76 -21.05
C SER A 144 -8.96 1.45 -20.45
N CYS A 145 -10.15 1.03 -20.88
CA CYS A 145 -11.42 1.53 -20.36
C CYS A 145 -12.41 0.36 -20.32
N THR A 146 -12.85 -0.03 -19.13
CA THR A 146 -13.71 -1.19 -18.90
C THR A 146 -14.97 -0.78 -18.15
N PHE A 147 -16.15 -1.13 -18.66
CA PHE A 147 -17.42 -0.88 -17.97
C PHE A 147 -17.66 -1.89 -16.84
N LYS A 148 -17.83 -1.40 -15.62
CA LYS A 148 -18.06 -2.20 -14.40
C LYS A 148 -19.53 -2.23 -13.96
N GLY A 149 -20.46 -1.86 -14.83
CA GLY A 149 -21.90 -1.89 -14.57
C GLY A 149 -22.48 -0.56 -14.09
N VAL A 150 -21.74 0.25 -13.37
CA VAL A 150 -22.17 1.56 -12.85
C VAL A 150 -21.23 2.68 -13.35
N HIS A 151 -19.95 2.42 -13.37
CA HIS A 151 -18.89 3.33 -13.81
C HIS A 151 -17.97 2.63 -14.80
N TYR A 152 -17.09 3.40 -15.42
CA TYR A 152 -15.96 2.91 -16.19
C TYR A 152 -14.71 2.96 -15.31
N GLU A 153 -13.97 1.87 -15.29
CA GLU A 153 -12.64 1.75 -14.71
C GLU A 153 -11.63 1.92 -15.83
N MET A 154 -10.72 2.83 -15.66
CA MET A 154 -9.70 3.16 -16.65
C MET A 154 -8.33 3.09 -16.02
N PHE A 155 -7.37 2.55 -16.77
CA PHE A 155 -5.95 2.72 -16.47
C PHE A 155 -5.39 3.74 -17.44
N VAL A 156 -4.62 4.68 -16.92
CA VAL A 156 -4.01 5.75 -17.70
C VAL A 156 -2.51 5.84 -17.39
N ASP A 157 -1.70 6.05 -18.42
CA ASP A 157 -0.27 6.32 -18.28
C ASP A 157 -0.05 7.85 -18.29
N THR A 158 0.48 8.40 -17.20
CA THR A 158 0.76 9.84 -17.08
C THR A 158 1.94 10.27 -17.95
N ASP A 159 2.08 11.57 -18.21
CA ASP A 159 3.19 12.17 -18.94
C ASP A 159 4.57 11.93 -18.31
N LYS A 160 4.61 11.47 -17.05
CA LYS A 160 5.83 11.08 -16.31
C LYS A 160 6.02 9.56 -16.17
N GLY A 161 5.14 8.76 -16.78
CA GLY A 161 5.26 7.30 -16.81
C GLY A 161 4.69 6.58 -15.61
N TYR A 162 3.82 7.23 -14.83
CA TYR A 162 3.07 6.57 -13.77
C TYR A 162 1.75 6.05 -14.32
N GLU A 163 1.36 4.85 -13.92
CA GLU A 163 0.04 4.30 -14.21
C GLU A 163 -0.91 4.64 -13.07
N LEU A 164 -2.08 5.20 -13.39
CA LEU A 164 -3.14 5.50 -12.44
C LEU A 164 -4.43 4.80 -12.84
N MET A 165 -5.16 4.33 -11.83
CA MET A 165 -6.54 3.85 -11.96
C MET A 165 -7.50 5.02 -11.75
N ILE A 166 -8.49 5.15 -12.64
CA ILE A 166 -9.53 6.19 -12.59
C ILE A 166 -10.89 5.54 -12.72
N GLN A 167 -11.86 6.03 -11.96
CA GLN A 167 -13.26 5.65 -12.10
C GLN A 167 -14.08 6.88 -12.49
N ASP A 168 -14.83 6.78 -13.62
CA ASP A 168 -15.70 7.85 -14.10
C ASP A 168 -16.99 7.27 -14.69
N TYR A 169 -18.03 8.06 -14.74
CA TYR A 169 -19.31 7.67 -15.39
C TYR A 169 -19.25 7.74 -16.92
N ASN A 170 -18.26 8.41 -17.49
CA ASN A 170 -18.04 8.54 -18.92
C ASN A 170 -16.93 7.61 -19.39
N ALA A 171 -17.09 7.03 -20.57
CA ALA A 171 -16.03 6.29 -21.23
C ALA A 171 -15.07 7.23 -21.95
N PHE A 172 -13.80 6.87 -21.95
CA PHE A 172 -12.75 7.51 -22.74
C PHE A 172 -12.09 6.46 -23.64
N GLU A 173 -11.82 6.84 -24.88
CA GLU A 173 -11.26 5.90 -25.85
C GLU A 173 -9.82 5.53 -25.49
N PRO A 174 -9.44 4.25 -25.56
CA PRO A 174 -8.03 3.85 -25.43
C PRO A 174 -7.14 4.62 -26.41
N GLU A 175 -5.91 4.90 -26.03
CA GLU A 175 -4.92 5.69 -26.77
C GLU A 175 -5.22 7.20 -26.86
N SER A 176 -6.36 7.69 -26.34
CA SER A 176 -6.66 9.12 -26.29
C SER A 176 -5.84 9.85 -25.24
N GLU A 177 -5.43 11.08 -25.55
CA GLU A 177 -4.83 11.98 -24.56
C GLU A 177 -5.92 12.69 -23.76
N VAL A 178 -5.74 12.73 -22.43
CA VAL A 178 -6.69 13.28 -21.47
C VAL A 178 -5.99 14.23 -20.50
N GLY A 179 -6.74 15.23 -20.03
CA GLY A 179 -6.30 16.09 -18.94
C GLY A 179 -6.82 15.56 -17.61
N LEU A 180 -6.00 15.65 -16.56
CA LEU A 180 -6.32 15.18 -15.22
C LEU A 180 -6.28 16.33 -14.21
N ILE A 181 -7.20 16.29 -13.25
CA ILE A 181 -7.26 17.21 -12.10
C ILE A 181 -7.53 16.39 -10.85
N ILE A 182 -6.81 16.71 -9.77
CA ILE A 182 -7.03 16.20 -8.42
C ILE A 182 -7.22 17.41 -7.51
N ARG A 183 -8.32 17.44 -6.75
CA ARG A 183 -8.55 18.54 -5.82
C ARG A 183 -7.71 18.41 -4.57
N PRO A 184 -7.28 19.52 -3.94
CA PRO A 184 -6.49 19.48 -2.71
C PRO A 184 -7.07 18.63 -1.57
N ALA A 185 -8.40 18.60 -1.44
CA ALA A 185 -9.11 17.84 -0.42
C ALA A 185 -9.20 16.32 -0.72
N ASP A 186 -8.91 15.91 -1.94
CA ASP A 186 -8.99 14.53 -2.41
C ASP A 186 -7.62 13.84 -2.38
N ILE A 187 -6.57 14.58 -2.01
CA ILE A 187 -5.21 14.08 -1.82
C ILE A 187 -5.04 13.78 -0.34
N GLN A 188 -4.72 12.55 0.01
CA GLN A 188 -4.48 12.11 1.38
C GLN A 188 -2.98 11.80 1.53
N VAL A 189 -2.33 12.43 2.51
CA VAL A 189 -0.90 12.25 2.75
C VAL A 189 -0.70 11.44 4.02
N MET A 190 0.15 10.41 3.93
CA MET A 190 0.47 9.54 5.05
C MET A 190 1.97 9.51 5.31
N HIS A 191 2.36 9.37 6.58
CA HIS A 191 3.75 9.09 6.91
C HIS A 191 4.17 7.73 6.36
N LYS A 192 5.36 7.67 5.74
CA LYS A 192 5.96 6.37 5.42
C LYS A 192 6.32 5.65 6.71
N GLU A 193 5.86 4.42 6.83
CA GLU A 193 6.22 3.57 7.98
C GLU A 193 7.71 3.23 7.98
N ARG A 194 8.29 3.07 6.80
CA ARG A 194 9.69 2.70 6.57
C ARG A 194 10.22 3.31 5.29
N THR A 195 11.50 3.60 5.27
CA THR A 195 12.24 4.07 4.08
C THR A 195 13.28 3.06 3.59
N CYS A 196 13.60 2.06 4.40
CA CYS A 196 14.47 0.93 4.08
C CYS A 196 14.18 -0.26 5.00
N ASN A 197 14.69 -1.43 4.63
CA ASN A 197 14.78 -2.57 5.52
C ASN A 197 15.80 -2.27 6.63
N THR A 198 15.46 -2.60 7.87
CA THR A 198 16.36 -2.48 9.01
C THR A 198 16.32 -3.75 9.82
N PHE A 199 17.47 -4.40 10.00
CA PHE A 199 17.62 -5.67 10.71
C PHE A 199 18.63 -5.56 11.84
N GLU A 200 18.42 -6.31 12.91
CA GLU A 200 19.45 -6.55 13.91
C GLU A 200 20.49 -7.52 13.36
N GLY A 201 21.77 -7.18 13.44
CA GLY A 201 22.85 -8.00 12.93
C GLY A 201 24.02 -8.12 13.90
N GLU A 202 24.98 -8.96 13.52
CA GLU A 202 26.24 -9.18 14.27
C GLU A 202 27.39 -9.25 13.27
N ILE A 203 28.46 -8.51 13.53
CA ILE A 203 29.68 -8.55 12.73
C ILE A 203 30.35 -9.91 12.89
N VAL A 204 30.60 -10.60 11.78
CA VAL A 204 31.35 -11.86 11.77
C VAL A 204 32.83 -11.60 11.59
N ASP A 205 33.18 -10.79 10.59
CA ASP A 205 34.55 -10.32 10.29
C ASP A 205 34.49 -8.99 9.51
N GLU A 206 35.62 -8.55 8.97
CA GLU A 206 35.74 -7.29 8.23
C GLU A 206 34.83 -7.19 7.00
N THR A 207 34.41 -8.32 6.44
CA THR A 207 33.66 -8.42 5.18
C THR A 207 32.36 -9.19 5.30
N HIS A 208 32.00 -9.65 6.50
CA HIS A 208 30.79 -10.45 6.70
C HIS A 208 29.99 -9.95 7.91
N VAL A 209 28.68 -9.89 7.72
CA VAL A 209 27.69 -9.57 8.76
C VAL A 209 26.59 -10.65 8.78
N LYS A 210 26.19 -11.06 9.95
CA LYS A 210 25.10 -12.03 10.13
C LYS A 210 23.81 -11.31 10.50
N PHE A 211 22.74 -11.52 9.73
CA PHE A 211 21.37 -11.08 10.03
C PHE A 211 20.36 -12.03 9.35
N LEU A 212 19.11 -12.01 9.77
CA LEU A 212 18.08 -12.92 9.28
C LEU A 212 18.51 -14.42 9.28
N GLY A 213 19.28 -14.83 10.28
CA GLY A 213 19.77 -16.21 10.39
C GLY A 213 20.99 -16.55 9.54
N GLU A 214 21.27 -15.80 8.47
CA GLU A 214 22.31 -16.08 7.47
C GLU A 214 23.50 -15.10 7.56
N THR A 215 24.63 -15.49 6.96
CA THR A 215 25.85 -14.68 6.89
C THR A 215 25.99 -14.09 5.50
N PHE A 216 25.97 -12.78 5.42
CA PHE A 216 26.09 -12.02 4.17
C PHE A 216 27.47 -11.41 4.02
N GLU A 217 28.01 -11.43 2.81
CA GLU A 217 29.18 -10.66 2.44
C GLU A 217 28.79 -9.16 2.37
N CYS A 218 29.63 -8.28 2.91
CA CYS A 218 29.45 -6.83 2.85
C CYS A 218 30.76 -6.14 2.48
N LEU A 219 30.69 -4.86 2.14
CA LEU A 219 31.90 -4.06 1.93
C LEU A 219 32.73 -4.02 3.21
N PRO A 220 34.08 -3.93 3.10
CA PRO A 220 34.97 -3.94 4.25
C PRO A 220 34.58 -2.86 5.29
N GLN A 221 34.34 -3.31 6.52
CA GLN A 221 33.92 -2.46 7.63
C GLN A 221 35.10 -2.19 8.55
N SER A 222 35.48 -0.92 8.68
CA SER A 222 36.51 -0.48 9.64
C SER A 222 35.86 0.08 10.92
N GLY A 223 36.38 -0.31 12.07
CA GLY A 223 35.92 0.22 13.35
C GLY A 223 34.81 -0.57 14.03
N PHE A 224 34.60 -1.81 13.60
CA PHE A 224 33.75 -2.80 14.24
C PHE A 224 34.60 -4.02 14.67
N GLU A 225 34.19 -4.69 15.75
CA GLU A 225 34.81 -5.92 16.24
C GLU A 225 33.91 -7.12 15.93
N ALA A 226 34.53 -8.30 15.72
CA ALA A 226 33.77 -9.53 15.57
C ALA A 226 32.91 -9.79 16.81
N GLY A 227 31.62 -10.10 16.60
CA GLY A 227 30.61 -10.27 17.64
C GLY A 227 29.90 -8.97 18.04
N GLU A 228 30.27 -7.82 17.46
CA GLU A 228 29.59 -6.54 17.74
C GLU A 228 28.18 -6.56 17.14
N LYS A 229 27.20 -6.14 17.95
CA LYS A 229 25.80 -5.99 17.51
C LYS A 229 25.66 -4.67 16.74
N VAL A 230 25.02 -4.75 15.59
CA VAL A 230 24.86 -3.64 14.66
C VAL A 230 23.45 -3.63 14.07
N LYS A 231 23.07 -2.50 13.50
CA LYS A 231 21.89 -2.43 12.61
C LYS A 231 22.36 -2.55 11.17
N VAL A 232 21.61 -3.33 10.40
CA VAL A 232 21.83 -3.52 8.97
C VAL A 232 20.68 -2.82 8.23
N GLU A 233 21.01 -1.86 7.38
CA GLU A 233 20.08 -1.14 6.53
C GLU A 233 20.27 -1.58 5.07
N VAL A 234 19.14 -1.92 4.40
CA VAL A 234 19.11 -2.27 2.99
C VAL A 234 17.94 -1.54 2.35
N ALA A 235 18.21 -0.74 1.31
CA ALA A 235 17.13 -0.07 0.58
C ALA A 235 16.21 -1.09 -0.10
N PHE A 236 14.92 -0.80 -0.19
CA PHE A 236 13.92 -1.71 -0.77
C PHE A 236 14.26 -2.10 -2.21
N SER A 237 14.75 -1.14 -3.01
CA SER A 237 15.18 -1.33 -4.41
C SER A 237 16.52 -2.05 -4.59
N LYS A 238 17.13 -2.52 -3.47
CA LYS A 238 18.42 -3.21 -3.43
C LYS A 238 18.32 -4.64 -2.95
N VAL A 239 17.12 -5.13 -2.84
CA VAL A 239 16.80 -6.53 -2.61
C VAL A 239 16.36 -7.12 -3.94
N ASP A 240 17.09 -8.11 -4.44
CA ASP A 240 16.80 -8.81 -5.70
C ASP A 240 15.98 -10.06 -5.42
N LEU A 241 14.90 -10.26 -6.18
CA LEU A 241 14.07 -11.47 -6.15
C LEU A 241 14.37 -12.34 -7.35
N ILE A 242 14.39 -13.65 -7.15
CA ILE A 242 14.60 -14.64 -8.20
C ILE A 242 13.55 -15.75 -8.13
N ASP A 243 13.19 -16.31 -9.32
CA ASP A 243 12.19 -17.38 -9.49
C ASP A 243 12.58 -18.73 -8.85
N HIS A 244 13.84 -18.88 -8.48
CA HIS A 244 14.43 -20.10 -7.93
C HIS A 244 14.77 -19.90 -6.46
N PRO A 245 13.87 -20.24 -5.51
CA PRO A 245 14.09 -20.03 -4.08
C PRO A 245 15.38 -20.66 -3.56
N GLU A 246 15.76 -21.83 -4.12
CA GLU A 246 16.96 -22.58 -3.74
C GLU A 246 18.30 -21.93 -4.18
N GLU A 247 18.25 -20.94 -5.07
CA GLU A 247 19.42 -20.18 -5.54
C GLU A 247 19.59 -18.85 -4.79
N GLY A 248 18.60 -18.47 -3.97
CA GLY A 248 18.66 -17.28 -3.12
C GLY A 248 19.51 -17.49 -1.86
N MET A 249 20.02 -16.42 -1.31
CA MET A 249 20.64 -16.44 0.03
C MET A 249 19.61 -16.69 1.12
N LEU A 250 18.38 -16.21 0.91
CA LEU A 250 17.19 -16.48 1.71
C LEU A 250 16.06 -16.89 0.78
N SER A 251 15.02 -17.50 1.32
CA SER A 251 13.75 -17.78 0.64
C SER A 251 12.57 -17.26 1.43
N GLY A 252 11.47 -17.04 0.73
CA GLY A 252 10.22 -16.61 1.33
C GLY A 252 9.09 -16.59 0.33
N ASP A 253 7.90 -16.28 0.80
CA ASP A 253 6.71 -16.10 -0.05
C ASP A 253 6.28 -14.65 -0.12
N VAL A 254 5.74 -14.25 -1.28
CA VAL A 254 5.14 -12.94 -1.47
C VAL A 254 3.87 -12.84 -0.62
N TYR A 255 3.98 -12.19 0.53
CA TYR A 255 2.89 -12.05 1.50
C TYR A 255 1.90 -10.95 1.12
N PHE A 256 2.43 -9.80 0.71
CA PHE A 256 1.65 -8.63 0.32
C PHE A 256 2.33 -7.91 -0.84
N LEU A 257 1.53 -7.35 -1.74
CA LEU A 257 2.02 -6.57 -2.87
C LEU A 257 1.17 -5.31 -3.03
N LEU A 258 1.82 -4.21 -3.37
CA LEU A 258 1.19 -2.91 -3.59
C LEU A 258 1.82 -2.24 -4.80
N TYR A 259 1.00 -1.85 -5.79
CA TYR A 259 1.50 -1.08 -6.93
C TYR A 259 1.58 0.41 -6.57
N LYS A 260 2.73 1.02 -6.81
CA LYS A 260 3.05 2.43 -6.47
C LYS A 260 2.99 3.37 -7.69
N GLY A 261 2.33 2.94 -8.76
CA GLY A 261 2.18 3.73 -10.00
C GLY A 261 3.31 3.53 -11.01
N ASP A 262 4.52 3.19 -10.57
CA ASP A 262 5.69 2.97 -11.42
C ASP A 262 6.48 1.70 -11.07
N HIS A 263 6.23 1.11 -9.90
CA HIS A 263 6.84 -0.15 -9.44
C HIS A 263 5.93 -0.86 -8.43
N TYR A 264 6.26 -2.11 -8.10
CA TYR A 264 5.62 -2.87 -7.03
C TYR A 264 6.42 -2.76 -5.74
N HIS A 265 5.74 -2.49 -4.64
CA HIS A 265 6.26 -2.60 -3.28
C HIS A 265 5.75 -3.90 -2.68
N LEU A 266 6.64 -4.85 -2.46
CA LEU A 266 6.32 -6.19 -1.96
C LEU A 266 6.72 -6.33 -0.51
N THR A 267 5.98 -7.14 0.23
CA THR A 267 6.41 -7.70 1.52
C THR A 267 6.62 -9.19 1.32
N ILE A 268 7.84 -9.64 1.51
CA ILE A 268 8.20 -11.07 1.48
C ILE A 268 8.27 -11.57 2.92
N MET A 269 7.62 -12.67 3.20
CA MET A 269 7.71 -13.37 4.49
C MET A 269 8.68 -14.53 4.35
N THR A 270 9.77 -14.50 5.11
CA THR A 270 10.77 -15.58 5.11
C THR A 270 10.24 -16.81 5.84
N ASP A 271 10.88 -17.97 5.64
CA ASP A 271 10.53 -19.23 6.32
C ASP A 271 10.62 -19.11 7.86
N ASP A 272 11.44 -18.21 8.37
CA ASP A 272 11.59 -17.92 9.80
C ASP A 272 10.56 -16.90 10.33
N GLY A 273 9.72 -16.34 9.44
CA GLY A 273 8.65 -15.39 9.76
C GLY A 273 9.10 -13.92 9.82
N ASP A 274 10.28 -13.61 9.30
CA ASP A 274 10.73 -12.23 9.15
C ASP A 274 10.16 -11.59 7.89
N HIS A 275 9.94 -10.28 7.91
CA HIS A 275 9.47 -9.52 6.76
C HIS A 275 10.62 -8.77 6.09
N ILE A 276 10.68 -8.88 4.76
CA ILE A 276 11.59 -8.15 3.88
C ILE A 276 10.76 -7.37 2.88
N TRP A 277 10.99 -6.04 2.80
CA TRP A 277 10.31 -5.16 1.83
C TRP A 277 11.18 -4.96 0.61
N VAL A 278 10.53 -5.04 -0.56
CA VAL A 278 11.23 -5.00 -1.87
C VAL A 278 10.48 -4.10 -2.83
N ASP A 279 11.19 -3.16 -3.47
CA ASP A 279 10.71 -2.38 -4.62
C ASP A 279 11.23 -3.01 -5.90
N THR A 280 10.34 -3.46 -6.78
CA THR A 280 10.69 -4.12 -8.04
C THR A 280 9.73 -3.74 -9.17
N ASN A 281 10.23 -3.83 -10.42
CA ASN A 281 9.39 -3.75 -11.62
C ASN A 281 8.93 -5.12 -12.11
N ASP A 282 9.43 -6.19 -11.52
CA ASP A 282 9.03 -7.55 -11.86
C ASP A 282 7.64 -7.84 -11.29
N ILE A 283 6.86 -8.63 -12.04
CA ILE A 283 5.49 -8.98 -11.67
C ILE A 283 5.52 -10.29 -10.89
N TRP A 284 5.03 -10.24 -9.67
CA TRP A 284 4.87 -11.37 -8.77
C TRP A 284 3.43 -11.46 -8.29
N ASP A 285 2.98 -12.67 -8.01
CA ASP A 285 1.66 -12.90 -7.42
C ASP A 285 1.78 -13.21 -5.92
N LYS A 286 0.74 -12.90 -5.17
CA LYS A 286 0.68 -13.25 -3.75
C LYS A 286 0.74 -14.77 -3.58
N GLY A 287 1.70 -15.22 -2.76
CA GLY A 287 1.96 -16.63 -2.50
C GLY A 287 3.05 -17.24 -3.40
N ASP A 288 3.63 -16.46 -4.32
CA ASP A 288 4.81 -16.91 -5.08
C ASP A 288 5.99 -17.12 -4.14
N LEU A 289 6.67 -18.25 -4.32
CA LEU A 289 7.92 -18.56 -3.61
C LEU A 289 9.09 -17.95 -4.34
N VAL A 290 9.91 -17.18 -3.65
CA VAL A 290 11.01 -16.42 -4.22
C VAL A 290 12.33 -16.68 -3.48
N GLY A 291 13.43 -16.65 -4.22
CA GLY A 291 14.76 -16.50 -3.66
C GLY A 291 15.09 -15.02 -3.47
N ILE A 292 15.82 -14.69 -2.40
CA ILE A 292 16.16 -13.32 -2.02
C ILE A 292 17.68 -13.19 -2.03
N ASN A 293 18.18 -12.19 -2.74
CA ASN A 293 19.59 -11.83 -2.79
C ASN A 293 19.80 -10.36 -2.44
N ILE A 294 20.90 -10.08 -1.75
CA ILE A 294 21.34 -8.72 -1.42
C ILE A 294 22.82 -8.62 -1.77
N ALA A 295 23.17 -7.68 -2.65
CA ALA A 295 24.55 -7.51 -3.05
C ALA A 295 25.39 -6.86 -1.94
N PRO A 296 26.68 -7.24 -1.78
CA PRO A 296 27.54 -6.75 -0.69
C PRO A 296 27.63 -5.23 -0.54
N GLN A 297 27.57 -4.49 -1.66
CA GLN A 297 27.64 -3.02 -1.69
C GLN A 297 26.34 -2.33 -1.23
N ASP A 298 25.24 -3.07 -1.18
CA ASP A 298 23.91 -2.55 -0.83
C ASP A 298 23.56 -2.77 0.66
N ILE A 299 24.45 -3.49 1.37
CA ILE A 299 24.37 -3.71 2.82
C ILE A 299 25.08 -2.56 3.54
N LYS A 300 24.30 -1.74 4.24
CA LYS A 300 24.82 -0.63 5.03
C LYS A 300 24.78 -0.98 6.53
N ILE A 301 25.93 -0.90 7.19
CA ILE A 301 26.05 -1.20 8.61
C ILE A 301 26.04 0.11 9.41
N VAL A 302 25.17 0.16 10.41
CA VAL A 302 24.97 1.32 11.29
C VAL A 302 25.12 0.89 12.75
N LYS A 303 25.71 1.77 13.59
CA LYS A 303 25.87 1.52 15.05
C LYS A 303 24.57 1.71 15.80
#